data_11b2ff7b41b163141851b386f44ffecb
#
_entry.id   11b2ff7b41b163141851b386f44ffecb
#
_cell.length_a   1.000
_cell.length_b   1.000
_cell.length_c   1.000
_cell.angle_alpha   90.00
_cell.angle_beta   90.00
_cell.angle_gamma   90.00
#
_symmetry.space_group_name_H-M   'P 1'
#
loop_
_entity.id
_entity.type
_entity.pdbx_description
1 polymer ?
#
loop_
_entity_poly.entity_id
_entity_poly.type
_entity_poly.pdbx_seq_one_letter_code
_entity_poly.pdbx_strand_id
1 'polypeptide(L)'
;PFACDIDNDGKDELALGHALYDHDGTQLWNIEDQIEDHIDGVAIANFNAPDDGPLTILYAGSDSGIFFADLDGNILKHHWIGHGQNPAIAKFRSDLPGLQIVSINFWGNQGILHFYDSDLNIYHSCEPNPFGSMCLPINWTGDGTEYFVHNPNPTWGGLFDGWGRPVVQFPDDGHPDMCNAILN
;
A
#
# COMPACT_ATOMS: atom_id res chain seq x y z
N PRO A 1 11.08 -0.75 3.72
CA PRO A 1 11.72 -1.81 2.95
C PRO A 1 10.76 -2.96 2.69
N PHE A 2 10.97 -3.69 1.60
CA PHE A 2 10.24 -4.89 1.25
C PHE A 2 11.20 -5.91 0.64
N ALA A 3 11.09 -7.18 1.01
CA ALA A 3 11.93 -8.24 0.48
C ALA A 3 11.06 -9.37 -0.09
N CYS A 4 11.44 -9.87 -1.25
CA CYS A 4 10.87 -11.08 -1.85
C CYS A 4 11.79 -11.58 -2.97
N ASP A 5 11.74 -12.87 -3.24
CA ASP A 5 12.41 -13.54 -4.35
C ASP A 5 11.71 -13.13 -5.67
N ILE A 6 12.29 -12.18 -6.40
CA ILE A 6 11.68 -11.61 -7.62
C ILE A 6 12.10 -12.35 -8.89
N ASP A 7 13.22 -13.08 -8.87
CA ASP A 7 13.76 -13.81 -10.02
C ASP A 7 13.65 -15.33 -9.89
N ASN A 8 13.12 -15.82 -8.75
CA ASN A 8 12.91 -17.22 -8.42
C ASN A 8 14.21 -18.03 -8.29
N ASP A 9 15.28 -17.41 -7.79
CA ASP A 9 16.54 -18.08 -7.48
C ASP A 9 16.56 -18.70 -6.06
N GLY A 10 15.51 -18.46 -5.28
CA GLY A 10 15.34 -18.94 -3.91
C GLY A 10 15.92 -18.03 -2.85
N LYS A 11 16.28 -16.80 -3.21
CA LYS A 11 16.75 -15.76 -2.29
C LYS A 11 15.98 -14.46 -2.53
N ASP A 12 15.87 -13.65 -1.49
CA ASP A 12 15.12 -12.41 -1.57
C ASP A 12 15.97 -11.24 -2.08
N GLU A 13 15.41 -10.44 -2.98
CA GLU A 13 15.85 -9.09 -3.31
C GLU A 13 15.23 -8.11 -2.33
N LEU A 14 15.87 -6.97 -2.16
CA LEU A 14 15.48 -5.93 -1.22
C LEU A 14 15.17 -4.61 -1.92
N ALA A 15 13.89 -4.22 -1.91
CA ALA A 15 13.49 -2.84 -2.21
C ALA A 15 13.65 -1.97 -0.95
N LEU A 16 14.53 -0.98 -1.03
CA LEU A 16 14.88 -0.09 0.08
C LEU A 16 15.02 1.37 -0.40
N GLY A 17 14.15 2.24 0.10
CA GLY A 17 14.09 3.61 -0.40
C GLY A 17 13.82 3.61 -1.91
N HIS A 18 14.64 4.30 -2.68
CA HIS A 18 14.52 4.41 -4.14
C HIS A 18 15.24 3.30 -4.92
N ALA A 19 15.84 2.33 -4.24
CA ALA A 19 16.71 1.34 -4.88
C ALA A 19 16.19 -0.08 -4.70
N LEU A 20 16.55 -0.92 -5.67
CA LEU A 20 16.44 -2.37 -5.59
C LEU A 20 17.84 -2.98 -5.50
N TYR A 21 17.99 -3.91 -4.59
CA TYR A 21 19.25 -4.63 -4.34
C TYR A 21 19.04 -6.12 -4.53
N ASP A 22 20.02 -6.75 -5.17
CA ASP A 22 20.14 -8.21 -5.22
C ASP A 22 20.48 -8.77 -3.83
N HIS A 23 20.24 -10.06 -3.63
CA HIS A 23 20.52 -10.79 -2.39
C HIS A 23 21.96 -10.69 -1.90
N ASP A 24 22.93 -10.42 -2.79
CA ASP A 24 24.35 -10.26 -2.46
C ASP A 24 24.73 -8.81 -2.09
N GLY A 25 23.75 -7.89 -2.11
CA GLY A 25 23.92 -6.48 -1.84
C GLY A 25 24.30 -5.64 -3.06
N THR A 26 24.33 -6.23 -4.24
CA THR A 26 24.53 -5.48 -5.49
C THR A 26 23.31 -4.60 -5.76
N GLN A 27 23.51 -3.30 -5.95
CA GLN A 27 22.42 -2.40 -6.37
C GLN A 27 22.08 -2.67 -7.83
N LEU A 28 20.86 -3.13 -8.09
CA LEU A 28 20.35 -3.39 -9.42
C LEU A 28 20.02 -2.07 -10.13
N TRP A 29 19.32 -1.17 -9.44
CA TRP A 29 19.02 0.16 -9.92
C TRP A 29 18.63 1.12 -8.77
N ASN A 30 18.55 2.43 -9.08
CA ASN A 30 18.09 3.48 -8.19
C ASN A 30 17.32 4.52 -9.01
N ILE A 31 16.13 4.90 -8.53
CA ILE A 31 15.24 5.85 -9.18
C ILE A 31 15.12 7.18 -8.41
N GLU A 32 16.08 7.52 -7.55
CA GLU A 32 16.08 8.73 -6.75
C GLU A 32 16.01 10.01 -7.61
N ASP A 33 16.50 9.96 -8.83
CA ASP A 33 16.41 11.07 -9.79
C ASP A 33 15.01 11.23 -10.42
N GLN A 34 14.12 10.25 -10.25
CA GLN A 34 12.75 10.25 -10.76
C GLN A 34 11.71 10.56 -9.67
N ILE A 35 12.05 10.36 -8.39
CA ILE A 35 11.20 10.60 -7.23
C ILE A 35 11.94 11.53 -6.27
N GLU A 36 11.51 12.77 -6.18
CA GLU A 36 12.25 13.84 -5.48
C GLU A 36 12.23 13.70 -3.94
N ASP A 37 11.21 13.03 -3.39
CA ASP A 37 11.03 12.92 -1.94
C ASP A 37 11.36 11.50 -1.43
N HIS A 38 11.44 11.33 -0.11
CA HIS A 38 11.72 10.05 0.51
C HIS A 38 10.57 9.03 0.31
N ILE A 39 10.89 7.77 0.47
CA ILE A 39 9.92 6.68 0.34
C ILE A 39 9.42 6.27 1.73
N ASP A 40 8.15 6.50 2.00
CA ASP A 40 7.46 6.14 3.23
C ASP A 40 7.02 4.67 3.25
N GLY A 41 6.70 4.12 2.08
CA GLY A 41 6.31 2.73 1.94
C GLY A 41 6.67 2.14 0.59
N VAL A 42 7.01 0.86 0.58
CA VAL A 42 7.26 0.09 -0.63
C VAL A 42 6.67 -1.31 -0.50
N ALA A 43 6.12 -1.83 -1.58
CA ALA A 43 5.66 -3.20 -1.67
C ALA A 43 5.84 -3.74 -3.09
N ILE A 44 5.98 -5.06 -3.22
CA ILE A 44 6.10 -5.74 -4.52
C ILE A 44 4.98 -6.78 -4.59
N ALA A 45 4.20 -6.74 -5.66
CA ALA A 45 3.11 -7.69 -5.86
C ALA A 45 2.78 -7.86 -7.35
N ASN A 46 2.12 -8.98 -7.66
CA ASN A 46 1.38 -9.13 -8.89
C ASN A 46 -0.05 -8.64 -8.69
N PHE A 47 -0.39 -7.49 -9.25
CA PHE A 47 -1.72 -6.89 -9.07
C PHE A 47 -2.78 -7.50 -9.99
N ASN A 48 -2.39 -8.00 -11.16
CA ASN A 48 -3.34 -8.38 -12.22
C ASN A 48 -3.87 -9.80 -12.15
N ALA A 49 -3.10 -10.72 -11.60
CA ALA A 49 -3.52 -12.11 -11.56
C ALA A 49 -2.93 -12.83 -10.35
N PRO A 50 -3.63 -13.84 -9.81
CA PRO A 50 -3.12 -14.53 -8.64
C PRO A 50 -1.81 -15.29 -8.89
N ASP A 51 -1.51 -15.74 -10.11
CA ASP A 51 -0.45 -16.74 -10.28
C ASP A 51 0.66 -16.46 -11.30
N ASP A 52 0.47 -15.65 -12.35
CA ASP A 52 1.45 -15.53 -13.45
C ASP A 52 1.63 -14.13 -14.06
N GLY A 53 1.21 -13.08 -13.41
CA GLY A 53 1.40 -11.71 -13.91
C GLY A 53 2.76 -11.12 -13.52
N PRO A 54 3.19 -10.05 -14.18
CA PRO A 54 4.42 -9.37 -13.82
C PRO A 54 4.32 -8.77 -12.42
N LEU A 55 5.40 -8.89 -11.68
CA LEU A 55 5.56 -8.16 -10.42
C LEU A 55 5.66 -6.66 -10.72
N THR A 56 5.02 -5.87 -9.88
CA THR A 56 5.06 -4.41 -9.93
C THR A 56 5.46 -3.90 -8.56
N ILE A 57 6.32 -2.90 -8.53
CA ILE A 57 6.75 -2.25 -7.30
C ILE A 57 5.87 -1.03 -7.08
N LEU A 58 5.28 -0.94 -5.90
CA LEU A 58 4.49 0.18 -5.41
C LEU A 58 5.33 1.01 -4.46
N TYR A 59 5.40 2.31 -4.69
CA TYR A 59 6.06 3.28 -3.82
C TYR A 59 5.08 4.31 -3.29
N ALA A 60 5.10 4.54 -1.98
CA ALA A 60 4.58 5.74 -1.37
C ALA A 60 5.72 6.75 -1.22
N GLY A 61 5.78 7.71 -2.12
CA GLY A 61 6.88 8.67 -2.28
C GLY A 61 6.61 10.00 -1.56
N SER A 62 6.05 9.96 -0.35
CA SER A 62 5.80 11.15 0.46
C SER A 62 5.03 12.22 -0.32
N ASP A 63 5.50 13.48 -0.38
CA ASP A 63 4.85 14.57 -1.12
C ASP A 63 4.82 14.36 -2.65
N SER A 64 5.64 13.44 -3.16
CA SER A 64 5.62 13.04 -4.57
C SER A 64 4.46 12.09 -4.93
N GLY A 65 3.72 11.56 -3.95
CA GLY A 65 2.53 10.74 -4.17
C GLY A 65 2.79 9.24 -4.30
N ILE A 66 2.01 8.56 -5.12
CA ILE A 66 2.09 7.10 -5.30
C ILE A 66 2.63 6.77 -6.70
N PHE A 67 3.65 5.91 -6.74
CA PHE A 67 4.31 5.45 -7.96
C PHE A 67 4.17 3.94 -8.11
N PHE A 68 4.17 3.50 -9.37
CA PHE A 68 4.27 2.11 -9.74
C PHE A 68 5.41 1.95 -10.74
N ALA A 69 6.30 1.02 -10.47
CA ALA A 69 7.44 0.72 -11.32
C ALA A 69 7.49 -0.76 -11.69
N ASP A 70 8.09 -1.08 -12.83
CA ASP A 70 8.46 -2.46 -13.15
C ASP A 70 9.73 -2.88 -12.40
N LEU A 71 10.13 -4.14 -12.58
CA LEU A 71 11.34 -4.68 -11.94
C LEU A 71 12.65 -4.12 -12.52
N ASP A 72 12.60 -3.42 -13.64
CA ASP A 72 13.73 -2.71 -14.25
C ASP A 72 13.85 -1.25 -13.76
N GLY A 73 12.93 -0.80 -12.90
CA GLY A 73 12.91 0.56 -12.35
C GLY A 73 12.24 1.60 -13.27
N ASN A 74 11.54 1.17 -14.32
CA ASN A 74 10.79 2.11 -15.15
C ASN A 74 9.46 2.47 -14.48
N ILE A 75 9.16 3.76 -14.36
CA ILE A 75 7.88 4.23 -13.82
C ILE A 75 6.75 3.90 -14.79
N LEU A 76 5.85 3.03 -14.39
CA LEU A 76 4.66 2.61 -15.15
C LEU A 76 3.52 3.60 -15.00
N LYS A 77 3.32 4.10 -13.77
CA LYS A 77 2.25 5.03 -13.43
C LYS A 77 2.63 5.88 -12.22
N HIS A 78 2.16 7.11 -12.22
CA HIS A 78 2.35 8.05 -11.14
C HIS A 78 1.04 8.78 -10.82
N HIS A 79 0.66 8.80 -9.56
CA HIS A 79 -0.49 9.52 -9.05
C HIS A 79 -0.06 10.63 -8.10
N TRP A 80 -0.24 11.87 -8.52
CA TRP A 80 -0.01 13.07 -7.71
C TRP A 80 -1.19 13.28 -6.75
N ILE A 81 -1.15 12.59 -5.61
CA ILE A 81 -2.22 12.63 -4.60
C ILE A 81 -1.89 13.49 -3.37
N GLY A 82 -0.71 14.10 -3.34
CA GLY A 82 -0.13 14.70 -2.15
C GLY A 82 0.66 13.67 -1.34
N HIS A 83 0.83 13.90 -0.04
CA HIS A 83 1.69 13.08 0.83
C HIS A 83 1.13 11.68 1.06
N GLY A 84 1.50 10.76 0.18
CA GLY A 84 1.06 9.36 0.22
C GLY A 84 1.84 8.52 1.25
N GLN A 85 1.11 7.77 2.08
CA GLN A 85 1.68 6.95 3.16
C GLN A 85 1.19 5.50 3.09
N ASN A 86 2.00 4.61 3.61
CA ASN A 86 1.72 3.23 4.02
C ASN A 86 0.56 2.54 3.27
N PRO A 87 0.74 2.21 1.99
CA PRO A 87 -0.29 1.56 1.20
C PRO A 87 -0.52 0.12 1.70
N ALA A 88 -1.78 -0.31 1.64
CA ALA A 88 -2.18 -1.69 1.84
C ALA A 88 -2.57 -2.33 0.51
N ILE A 89 -2.21 -3.59 0.34
CA ILE A 89 -2.51 -4.38 -0.86
C ILE A 89 -3.25 -5.63 -0.43
N ALA A 90 -4.44 -5.85 -0.98
CA ALA A 90 -5.22 -7.04 -0.69
C ALA A 90 -6.39 -7.20 -1.68
N LYS A 91 -7.16 -8.27 -1.52
CA LYS A 91 -8.43 -8.48 -2.22
C LYS A 91 -9.57 -7.76 -1.48
N PHE A 92 -9.61 -6.43 -1.56
CA PHE A 92 -10.64 -5.60 -0.90
C PHE A 92 -12.01 -5.65 -1.59
N ARG A 93 -12.06 -6.04 -2.85
CA ARG A 93 -13.25 -6.05 -3.71
C ARG A 93 -13.37 -7.37 -4.45
N SER A 94 -14.34 -8.20 -4.08
CA SER A 94 -14.61 -9.48 -4.76
C SER A 94 -15.15 -9.33 -6.19
N ASP A 95 -15.74 -8.16 -6.51
CA ASP A 95 -16.31 -7.84 -7.83
C ASP A 95 -15.32 -7.19 -8.81
N LEU A 96 -14.11 -6.84 -8.36
CA LEU A 96 -13.04 -6.37 -9.23
C LEU A 96 -12.00 -7.48 -9.48
N PRO A 97 -11.34 -7.52 -10.66
CA PRO A 97 -10.26 -8.46 -10.91
C PRO A 97 -9.03 -8.13 -10.05
N GLY A 98 -8.13 -9.09 -9.91
CA GLY A 98 -6.82 -8.91 -9.26
C GLY A 98 -6.87 -8.42 -7.83
N LEU A 99 -5.78 -7.82 -7.36
CA LEU A 99 -5.66 -7.17 -6.07
C LEU A 99 -6.01 -5.69 -6.17
N GLN A 100 -6.44 -5.11 -5.07
CA GLN A 100 -6.67 -3.68 -4.94
C GLN A 100 -5.64 -3.08 -3.98
N ILE A 101 -5.44 -1.78 -4.10
CA ILE A 101 -4.56 -1.01 -3.24
C ILE A 101 -5.37 0.07 -2.55
N VAL A 102 -5.07 0.36 -1.32
CA VAL A 102 -5.52 1.57 -0.63
C VAL A 102 -4.31 2.32 -0.11
N SER A 103 -4.22 3.60 -0.42
CA SER A 103 -3.24 4.52 0.17
C SER A 103 -3.94 5.61 0.95
N ILE A 104 -3.22 6.24 1.85
CA ILE A 104 -3.74 7.33 2.66
C ILE A 104 -2.82 8.55 2.55
N ASN A 105 -3.41 9.73 2.55
CA ASN A 105 -2.67 10.98 2.66
C ASN A 105 -2.44 11.35 4.12
N PHE A 106 -1.24 11.86 4.43
CA PHE A 106 -0.87 12.25 5.79
C PHE A 106 -0.72 13.78 5.93
N TRP A 107 0.35 14.38 5.44
CA TRP A 107 0.58 15.81 5.59
C TRP A 107 -0.22 16.64 4.56
N GLY A 108 -0.82 17.71 5.02
CA GLY A 108 -1.54 18.65 4.15
C GLY A 108 -2.96 18.24 3.77
N ASN A 109 -3.18 16.97 3.44
CA ASN A 109 -4.46 16.39 3.02
C ASN A 109 -4.78 15.13 3.83
N GLN A 110 -4.67 15.21 5.14
CA GLN A 110 -4.79 14.08 6.07
C GLN A 110 -6.14 13.37 5.94
N GLY A 111 -6.10 12.03 5.97
CA GLY A 111 -7.30 11.19 6.03
C GLY A 111 -7.94 10.87 4.68
N ILE A 112 -7.45 11.42 3.59
CA ILE A 112 -7.95 11.05 2.26
C ILE A 112 -7.42 9.69 1.88
N LEU A 113 -8.33 8.74 1.62
CA LEU A 113 -8.05 7.41 1.09
C LEU A 113 -8.20 7.42 -0.41
N HIS A 114 -7.25 6.80 -1.10
CA HIS A 114 -7.32 6.53 -2.54
C HIS A 114 -7.27 5.03 -2.77
N PHE A 115 -8.21 4.53 -3.56
CA PHE A 115 -8.37 3.11 -3.87
C PHE A 115 -8.04 2.87 -5.33
N TYR A 116 -7.18 1.89 -5.57
CA TYR A 116 -6.70 1.55 -6.92
C TYR A 116 -7.13 0.15 -7.30
N ASP A 117 -7.48 -0.02 -8.58
CA ASP A 117 -7.71 -1.32 -9.18
C ASP A 117 -6.41 -2.01 -9.59
N SER A 118 -6.51 -3.24 -10.11
CA SER A 118 -5.36 -4.01 -10.59
C SER A 118 -4.67 -3.41 -11.81
N ASP A 119 -5.33 -2.51 -12.55
CA ASP A 119 -4.75 -1.73 -13.64
C ASP A 119 -4.11 -0.42 -13.14
N LEU A 120 -3.99 -0.27 -11.83
CA LEU A 120 -3.36 0.85 -11.14
C LEU A 120 -4.09 2.19 -11.37
N ASN A 121 -5.40 2.15 -11.63
CA ASN A 121 -6.23 3.35 -11.75
C ASN A 121 -6.96 3.61 -10.43
N ILE A 122 -7.08 4.88 -10.04
CA ILE A 122 -7.92 5.26 -8.91
C ILE A 122 -9.39 5.05 -9.30
N TYR A 123 -10.08 4.11 -8.65
CA TYR A 123 -11.50 3.88 -8.87
C TYR A 123 -12.38 4.60 -7.83
N HIS A 124 -11.82 4.96 -6.69
CA HIS A 124 -12.54 5.63 -5.62
C HIS A 124 -11.61 6.45 -4.75
N SER A 125 -12.14 7.54 -4.17
CA SER A 125 -11.46 8.30 -3.11
C SER A 125 -12.48 8.78 -2.11
N CYS A 126 -12.14 8.76 -0.83
CA CYS A 126 -13.01 9.25 0.24
C CYS A 126 -12.18 9.72 1.44
N GLU A 127 -12.83 10.41 2.36
CA GLU A 127 -12.23 10.87 3.61
C GLU A 127 -13.14 10.43 4.76
N PRO A 128 -13.03 9.17 5.24
CA PRO A 128 -13.90 8.65 6.28
C PRO A 128 -13.67 9.32 7.64
N ASN A 129 -12.48 9.82 7.88
CA ASN A 129 -12.14 10.65 9.04
C ASN A 129 -10.97 11.59 8.70
N PRO A 130 -10.77 12.68 9.49
CA PRO A 130 -9.77 13.70 9.16
C PRO A 130 -8.33 13.34 9.56
N PHE A 131 -8.10 12.11 9.97
CA PHE A 131 -6.78 11.63 10.41
C PHE A 131 -6.46 10.29 9.75
N GLY A 132 -5.19 10.02 9.61
CA GLY A 132 -4.72 8.74 9.17
C GLY A 132 -3.28 8.79 8.68
N SER A 133 -2.54 7.71 8.91
CA SER A 133 -1.18 7.56 8.44
C SER A 133 -0.88 6.15 7.93
N MET A 134 -1.81 5.22 8.10
CA MET A 134 -1.60 3.85 7.64
C MET A 134 -2.89 3.13 7.33
N CYS A 135 -2.79 2.18 6.41
CA CYS A 135 -3.79 1.16 6.12
C CYS A 135 -3.12 -0.21 6.23
N LEU A 136 -3.70 -1.12 7.00
CA LEU A 136 -3.18 -2.48 7.18
C LEU A 136 -4.23 -3.50 6.78
N PRO A 137 -3.97 -4.39 5.81
CA PRO A 137 -4.94 -5.38 5.38
C PRO A 137 -5.16 -6.45 6.45
N ILE A 138 -6.37 -6.99 6.50
CA ILE A 138 -6.73 -8.07 7.41
C ILE A 138 -7.79 -8.99 6.79
N ASN A 139 -7.55 -10.29 6.85
CA ASN A 139 -8.54 -11.31 6.52
C ASN A 139 -9.48 -11.55 7.73
N TRP A 140 -10.48 -10.67 7.87
CA TRP A 140 -11.37 -10.66 9.04
C TRP A 140 -12.45 -11.74 9.01
N THR A 141 -13.04 -11.98 7.84
CA THR A 141 -14.17 -12.91 7.68
C THR A 141 -13.76 -14.29 7.19
N GLY A 142 -12.57 -14.43 6.62
CA GLY A 142 -12.09 -15.68 6.04
C GLY A 142 -12.81 -16.11 4.77
N ASP A 143 -13.57 -15.22 4.13
CA ASP A 143 -14.34 -15.50 2.90
C ASP A 143 -13.62 -15.12 1.61
N GLY A 144 -12.34 -14.69 1.70
CA GLY A 144 -11.53 -14.26 0.58
C GLY A 144 -11.70 -12.78 0.19
N THR A 145 -12.54 -12.03 0.92
CA THR A 145 -12.60 -10.58 0.85
C THR A 145 -11.93 -9.99 2.07
N GLU A 146 -10.97 -9.12 1.86
CA GLU A 146 -10.21 -8.52 2.94
C GLU A 146 -10.70 -7.12 3.28
N TYR A 147 -10.45 -6.72 4.49
CA TYR A 147 -10.70 -5.38 5.02
C TYR A 147 -9.37 -4.73 5.35
N PHE A 148 -9.38 -3.47 5.74
CA PHE A 148 -8.18 -2.85 6.28
C PHE A 148 -8.50 -2.13 7.59
N VAL A 149 -7.52 -2.16 8.47
CA VAL A 149 -7.48 -1.28 9.64
C VAL A 149 -7.05 0.09 9.13
N HIS A 150 -7.91 1.07 9.34
CA HIS A 150 -7.59 2.44 9.02
C HIS A 150 -7.35 3.20 10.30
N ASN A 151 -6.27 3.82 10.36
CA ASN A 151 -5.61 4.54 11.44
C ASN A 151 -6.24 4.40 12.82
N PRO A 152 -5.51 4.02 13.78
CA PRO A 152 -6.01 3.52 15.06
C PRO A 152 -6.28 4.59 16.10
N ASN A 153 -6.62 5.81 15.74
CA ASN A 153 -7.28 6.65 16.71
C ASN A 153 -8.54 5.92 17.19
N PRO A 154 -8.68 5.55 18.47
CA PRO A 154 -9.78 4.72 18.95
C PRO A 154 -11.15 5.29 18.67
N THR A 155 -11.28 6.61 18.64
CA THR A 155 -12.53 7.29 18.32
C THR A 155 -12.95 7.13 16.84
N TRP A 156 -11.98 6.94 15.94
CA TRP A 156 -12.19 6.94 14.50
C TRP A 156 -11.68 5.66 13.84
N GLY A 157 -10.98 4.83 14.61
CA GLY A 157 -10.39 3.58 14.14
C GLY A 157 -11.42 2.49 13.96
N GLY A 158 -11.07 1.52 13.14
CA GLY A 158 -11.91 0.38 12.88
C GLY A 158 -11.46 -0.40 11.66
N LEU A 159 -12.31 -1.31 11.22
CA LEU A 159 -12.16 -2.00 9.95
C LEU A 159 -13.00 -1.32 8.88
N PHE A 160 -12.42 -1.16 7.71
CA PHE A 160 -13.04 -0.53 6.55
C PHE A 160 -13.02 -1.48 5.35
N ASP A 161 -14.04 -1.38 4.52
CA ASP A 161 -14.14 -2.14 3.28
C ASP A 161 -13.45 -1.43 2.10
N GLY A 162 -13.41 -2.09 0.94
CA GLY A 162 -12.81 -1.55 -0.29
C GLY A 162 -13.50 -0.33 -0.91
N TRP A 163 -14.47 0.27 -0.20
CA TRP A 163 -15.08 1.56 -0.50
C TRP A 163 -14.80 2.60 0.59
N GLY A 164 -13.99 2.27 1.60
CA GLY A 164 -13.73 3.14 2.74
C GLY A 164 -14.92 3.30 3.69
N ARG A 165 -15.87 2.36 3.68
CA ARG A 165 -17.01 2.36 4.61
C ARG A 165 -16.62 1.59 5.87
N PRO A 166 -16.89 2.12 7.08
CA PRO A 166 -16.62 1.42 8.32
C PRO A 166 -17.52 0.17 8.43
N VAL A 167 -16.92 -0.97 8.70
CA VAL A 167 -17.62 -2.26 8.91
C VAL A 167 -17.54 -2.72 10.36
N VAL A 168 -16.46 -2.35 11.07
CA VAL A 168 -16.31 -2.59 12.50
C VAL A 168 -15.75 -1.32 13.14
N GLN A 169 -16.41 -0.84 14.18
CA GLN A 169 -15.90 0.24 15.04
C GLN A 169 -15.17 -0.37 16.23
N PHE A 170 -13.93 0.04 16.45
CA PHE A 170 -13.20 -0.38 17.65
C PHE A 170 -13.69 0.40 18.88
N PRO A 171 -13.68 -0.24 20.07
CA PRO A 171 -14.02 0.44 21.30
C PRO A 171 -12.96 1.49 21.66
N ASP A 172 -13.41 2.62 22.20
CA ASP A 172 -12.53 3.64 22.79
C ASP A 172 -12.15 3.23 24.23
N ASP A 173 -11.20 2.32 24.34
CA ASP A 173 -10.77 1.71 25.62
C ASP A 173 -9.31 1.97 25.97
N GLY A 174 -8.71 3.00 25.39
CA GLY A 174 -7.33 3.38 25.65
C GLY A 174 -6.33 2.72 24.70
N HIS A 175 -6.73 2.33 23.51
CA HIS A 175 -5.83 1.85 22.45
C HIS A 175 -4.76 2.90 22.13
N PRO A 176 -3.55 2.48 21.74
CA PRO A 176 -2.53 3.41 21.26
C PRO A 176 -3.01 4.08 19.97
N ASP A 177 -2.57 5.31 19.77
CA ASP A 177 -2.95 6.10 18.58
C ASP A 177 -2.39 5.56 17.26
N MET A 178 -1.51 4.57 17.30
CA MET A 178 -0.89 3.97 16.12
C MET A 178 -0.72 2.46 16.25
N CYS A 179 -1.15 1.76 15.23
CA CYS A 179 -0.98 0.33 15.04
C CYS A 179 0.23 0.09 14.12
N ASN A 180 1.20 -0.69 14.54
CA ASN A 180 2.42 -0.88 13.77
C ASN A 180 2.47 -2.22 13.02
N ALA A 181 1.62 -3.16 13.37
CA ALA A 181 1.55 -4.45 12.70
C ALA A 181 0.22 -5.16 12.96
N ILE A 182 -0.19 -5.96 11.98
CA ILE A 182 -1.18 -7.02 12.14
C ILE A 182 -0.44 -8.33 11.95
N LEU A 183 -0.53 -9.21 12.93
CA LEU A 183 0.01 -10.57 12.85
C LEU A 183 -1.14 -11.52 12.48
N ASN A 184 -0.98 -12.23 11.37
CA ASN A 184 -1.89 -13.27 10.90
C ASN A 184 -1.37 -14.65 11.28
#